data_1de4fb1f3a42a620675c3d50b85cba90
#
_entry.id   1de4fb1f3a42a620675c3d50b85cba90
#
_cell.length_a   1.000
_cell.length_b   1.000
_cell.length_c   1.000
_cell.angle_alpha   90.00
_cell.angle_beta   90.00
_cell.angle_gamma   90.00
#
_symmetry.space_group_name_H-M   'P 1'
#
loop_
_entity.id
_entity.type
_entity.pdbx_description
1 polymer ?
#
loop_
_entity_poly.entity_id
_entity_poly.type
_entity_poly.pdbx_seq_one_letter_code
_entity_poly.pdbx_strand_id
1 'polypeptide(L)'
;LAGRVVLVTGAAGGLGSAAAMAASAAGATVILLGRKPAKLEKLYDRLAAQGTEPLIYPLDLIGATPDDYAALAERIESELGRLDGVLHCAADFHGLTPLELTDPAVIARGLHVNLTARAWLSQACLPLMRRAEDAALVFVLDDLARVGQAYWGGYGAAQHAQRGLLASLHGETANGPVRVAGLQPGPMRTGLRARAYTHQEDFEAVDPARYADACVTLLAPAGSAYRGTVWEVSAAPR
;
A
#
# COMPACT_ATOMS: atom_id res chain seq x y z
N LEU A 1 6.63 -2.32 -16.39
CA LEU A 1 7.39 -2.74 -15.19
C LEU A 1 8.31 -3.95 -15.48
N ALA A 2 8.61 -4.22 -16.76
CA ALA A 2 9.40 -5.38 -17.14
C ALA A 2 10.72 -5.46 -16.35
N GLY A 3 10.99 -6.63 -15.76
CA GLY A 3 12.20 -6.92 -14.98
C GLY A 3 12.30 -6.22 -13.61
N ARG A 4 11.25 -5.53 -13.17
CA ARG A 4 11.19 -4.92 -11.84
C ARG A 4 10.62 -5.89 -10.80
N VAL A 5 11.10 -5.79 -9.58
CA VAL A 5 10.56 -6.50 -8.42
C VAL A 5 9.74 -5.53 -7.57
N VAL A 6 8.48 -5.87 -7.32
CA VAL A 6 7.52 -5.00 -6.62
C VAL A 6 6.89 -5.72 -5.44
N LEU A 7 7.02 -5.16 -4.25
CA LEU A 7 6.34 -5.62 -3.04
C LEU A 7 5.01 -4.88 -2.88
N VAL A 8 3.91 -5.63 -2.78
CA VAL A 8 2.57 -5.09 -2.53
C VAL A 8 2.07 -5.54 -1.17
N THR A 9 1.90 -4.61 -0.23
CA THR A 9 1.30 -4.90 1.07
C THR A 9 -0.22 -4.90 0.97
N GLY A 10 -0.89 -5.74 1.77
CA GLY A 10 -2.33 -5.88 1.64
C GLY A 10 -2.76 -6.44 0.28
N ALA A 11 -1.91 -7.24 -0.36
CA ALA A 11 -2.09 -7.77 -1.70
C ALA A 11 -3.42 -8.51 -1.92
N ALA A 12 -3.98 -9.14 -0.87
CA ALA A 12 -5.28 -9.80 -0.95
C ALA A 12 -6.49 -8.84 -0.72
N GLY A 13 -6.25 -7.53 -0.55
CA GLY A 13 -7.29 -6.48 -0.44
C GLY A 13 -7.78 -6.01 -1.81
N GLY A 14 -8.81 -5.14 -1.82
CA GLY A 14 -9.39 -4.62 -3.07
C GLY A 14 -8.35 -3.98 -3.99
N LEU A 15 -7.76 -2.86 -3.58
CA LEU A 15 -6.76 -2.16 -4.39
C LEU A 15 -5.47 -2.97 -4.52
N GLY A 16 -5.00 -3.63 -3.43
CA GLY A 16 -3.76 -4.41 -3.46
C GLY A 16 -3.81 -5.54 -4.50
N SER A 17 -4.94 -6.26 -4.62
CA SER A 17 -5.08 -7.32 -5.61
C SER A 17 -5.16 -6.78 -7.04
N ALA A 18 -5.87 -5.68 -7.25
CA ALA A 18 -5.94 -5.03 -8.55
C ALA A 18 -4.57 -4.49 -8.99
N ALA A 19 -3.84 -3.85 -8.09
CA ALA A 19 -2.49 -3.34 -8.35
C ALA A 19 -1.49 -4.48 -8.61
N ALA A 20 -1.55 -5.57 -7.86
CA ALA A 20 -0.70 -6.75 -8.07
C ALA A 20 -0.94 -7.37 -9.46
N MET A 21 -2.20 -7.53 -9.85
CA MET A 21 -2.57 -8.02 -11.18
C MET A 21 -2.04 -7.11 -12.28
N ALA A 22 -2.23 -5.80 -12.17
CA ALA A 22 -1.78 -4.83 -13.16
C ALA A 22 -0.26 -4.72 -13.23
N ALA A 23 0.44 -4.74 -12.07
CA ALA A 23 1.90 -4.73 -12.03
C ALA A 23 2.51 -5.98 -12.69
N SER A 24 1.93 -7.13 -12.43
CA SER A 24 2.32 -8.40 -13.04
C SER A 24 2.08 -8.39 -14.56
N ALA A 25 0.91 -7.93 -15.02
CA ALA A 25 0.61 -7.76 -16.44
C ALA A 25 1.55 -6.77 -17.13
N ALA A 26 2.09 -5.79 -16.38
CA ALA A 26 3.12 -4.87 -16.85
C ALA A 26 4.55 -5.46 -16.80
N GLY A 27 4.71 -6.74 -16.46
CA GLY A 27 5.97 -7.48 -16.49
C GLY A 27 6.79 -7.44 -15.19
N ALA A 28 6.20 -7.04 -14.07
CA ALA A 28 6.87 -7.08 -12.78
C ALA A 28 6.82 -8.48 -12.14
N THR A 29 7.89 -8.87 -11.45
CA THR A 29 7.84 -9.90 -10.43
C THR A 29 7.18 -9.32 -9.17
N VAL A 30 6.04 -9.84 -8.76
CA VAL A 30 5.26 -9.29 -7.65
C VAL A 30 5.39 -10.13 -6.40
N ILE A 31 5.72 -9.49 -5.29
CA ILE A 31 5.72 -10.10 -3.96
C ILE A 31 4.40 -9.74 -3.27
N LEU A 32 3.60 -10.75 -2.95
CA LEU A 32 2.28 -10.63 -2.37
C LEU A 32 2.38 -10.70 -0.84
N LEU A 33 2.38 -9.55 -0.15
CA LEU A 33 2.41 -9.52 1.30
C LEU A 33 1.01 -9.31 1.88
N GLY A 34 0.65 -10.17 2.85
CA GLY A 34 -0.61 -10.06 3.57
C GLY A 34 -0.77 -11.11 4.65
N ARG A 35 -1.74 -10.92 5.55
CA ARG A 35 -1.89 -11.72 6.75
C ARG A 35 -2.59 -13.08 6.58
N LYS A 36 -3.31 -13.29 5.47
CA LYS A 36 -4.14 -14.49 5.27
C LYS A 36 -3.59 -15.33 4.12
N PRO A 37 -2.84 -16.43 4.39
CA PRO A 37 -2.22 -17.27 3.35
C PRO A 37 -3.22 -17.71 2.28
N ALA A 38 -4.35 -18.30 2.65
CA ALA A 38 -5.35 -18.80 1.71
C ALA A 38 -5.93 -17.72 0.75
N LYS A 39 -5.89 -16.42 1.14
CA LYS A 39 -6.28 -15.34 0.23
C LYS A 39 -5.14 -14.94 -0.72
N LEU A 40 -3.90 -15.04 -0.25
CA LEU A 40 -2.72 -14.81 -1.08
C LEU A 40 -2.56 -15.91 -2.12
N GLU A 41 -2.79 -17.18 -1.74
CA GLU A 41 -2.78 -18.34 -2.63
C GLU A 41 -3.81 -18.20 -3.76
N LYS A 42 -5.04 -17.77 -3.45
CA LYS A 42 -6.05 -17.48 -4.49
C LYS A 42 -5.62 -16.38 -5.46
N LEU A 43 -4.88 -15.38 -4.99
CA LEU A 43 -4.34 -14.34 -5.86
C LEU A 43 -3.15 -14.87 -6.66
N TYR A 44 -2.30 -15.68 -6.04
CA TYR A 44 -1.20 -16.38 -6.70
C TYR A 44 -1.71 -17.21 -7.89
N ASP A 45 -2.74 -18.06 -7.66
CA ASP A 45 -3.32 -18.92 -8.71
C ASP A 45 -3.82 -18.09 -9.90
N ARG A 46 -4.45 -16.93 -9.62
CA ARG A 46 -4.92 -16.03 -10.66
C ARG A 46 -3.78 -15.41 -11.47
N LEU A 47 -2.68 -15.08 -10.84
CA LEU A 47 -1.48 -14.54 -11.49
C LEU A 47 -0.74 -15.63 -12.27
N ALA A 48 -0.60 -16.82 -11.69
CA ALA A 48 0.02 -17.97 -12.33
C ALA A 48 -0.74 -18.40 -13.59
N ALA A 49 -2.08 -18.35 -13.57
CA ALA A 49 -2.91 -18.59 -14.74
C ALA A 49 -2.68 -17.59 -15.89
N GLN A 50 -2.06 -16.44 -15.61
CA GLN A 50 -1.64 -15.44 -16.60
C GLN A 50 -0.18 -15.61 -17.06
N GLY A 51 0.48 -16.68 -16.64
CA GLY A 51 1.86 -16.98 -17.02
C GLY A 51 2.92 -16.23 -16.21
N THR A 52 2.58 -15.78 -15.00
CA THR A 52 3.52 -15.10 -14.09
C THR A 52 3.71 -15.90 -12.82
N GLU A 53 4.88 -15.77 -12.18
CA GLU A 53 5.21 -16.46 -10.92
C GLU A 53 5.41 -15.42 -9.82
N PRO A 54 4.35 -15.00 -9.12
CA PRO A 54 4.49 -14.11 -7.98
C PRO A 54 5.05 -14.87 -6.77
N LEU A 55 5.61 -14.13 -5.80
CA LEU A 55 6.02 -14.69 -4.52
C LEU A 55 4.97 -14.37 -3.46
N ILE A 56 4.73 -15.30 -2.54
CA ILE A 56 3.85 -15.10 -1.39
C ILE A 56 4.70 -14.87 -0.15
N TYR A 57 4.40 -13.79 0.61
CA TYR A 57 4.99 -13.54 1.91
C TYR A 57 3.88 -13.28 2.94
N PRO A 58 3.46 -14.32 3.70
CA PRO A 58 2.47 -14.13 4.78
C PRO A 58 3.09 -13.36 5.94
N LEU A 59 2.54 -12.19 6.25
CA LEU A 59 2.94 -11.37 7.40
C LEU A 59 1.74 -10.57 7.91
N ASP A 60 1.49 -10.66 9.22
CA ASP A 60 0.49 -9.82 9.88
C ASP A 60 1.17 -8.57 10.46
N LEU A 61 0.88 -7.42 9.85
CA LEU A 61 1.44 -6.14 10.26
C LEU A 61 1.07 -5.73 11.70
N ILE A 62 0.04 -6.36 12.30
CA ILE A 62 -0.34 -6.07 13.69
C ILE A 62 0.71 -6.59 14.66
N GLY A 63 1.25 -7.77 14.41
CA GLY A 63 2.21 -8.43 15.29
C GLY A 63 3.66 -8.40 14.81
N ALA A 64 3.89 -7.90 13.59
CA ALA A 64 5.24 -7.84 13.02
C ALA A 64 6.12 -6.84 13.76
N THR A 65 7.35 -7.26 14.02
CA THR A 65 8.41 -6.49 14.66
C THR A 65 9.38 -5.91 13.63
N PRO A 66 10.27 -4.96 13.99
CA PRO A 66 11.32 -4.52 13.08
C PRO A 66 12.18 -5.64 12.50
N ASP A 67 12.44 -6.71 13.29
CA ASP A 67 13.24 -7.86 12.84
C ASP A 67 12.51 -8.68 11.76
N ASP A 68 11.17 -8.78 11.82
CA ASP A 68 10.40 -9.45 10.77
C ASP A 68 10.49 -8.71 9.43
N TYR A 69 10.55 -7.37 9.44
CA TYR A 69 10.73 -6.58 8.22
C TYR A 69 12.17 -6.65 7.70
N ALA A 70 13.15 -6.71 8.60
CA ALA A 70 14.56 -6.92 8.23
C ALA A 70 14.72 -8.30 7.55
N ALA A 71 14.16 -9.36 8.14
CA ALA A 71 14.16 -10.70 7.56
C ALA A 71 13.44 -10.76 6.20
N LEU A 72 12.35 -10.01 6.01
CA LEU A 72 11.70 -9.88 4.70
C LEU A 72 12.64 -9.25 3.67
N ALA A 73 13.31 -8.14 4.01
CA ALA A 73 14.21 -7.45 3.09
C ALA A 73 15.43 -8.33 2.73
N GLU A 74 16.02 -9.03 3.70
CA GLU A 74 17.10 -9.99 3.49
C GLU A 74 16.68 -11.14 2.56
N ARG A 75 15.46 -11.66 2.75
CA ARG A 75 14.92 -12.71 1.90
C ARG A 75 14.71 -12.22 0.47
N ILE A 76 14.16 -11.03 0.27
CA ILE A 76 14.02 -10.42 -1.06
C ILE A 76 15.40 -10.27 -1.72
N GLU A 77 16.38 -9.80 -0.97
CA GLU A 77 17.76 -9.64 -1.46
C GLU A 77 18.37 -10.99 -1.87
N SER A 78 18.23 -12.03 -1.03
CA SER A 78 18.82 -13.34 -1.29
C SER A 78 18.14 -14.08 -2.45
N GLU A 79 16.82 -13.97 -2.60
CA GLU A 79 16.06 -14.71 -3.62
C GLU A 79 15.98 -13.96 -4.96
N LEU A 80 15.92 -12.62 -4.96
CA LEU A 80 15.65 -11.81 -6.13
C LEU A 80 16.75 -10.79 -6.45
N GLY A 81 17.65 -10.49 -5.51
CA GLY A 81 18.79 -9.59 -5.67
C GLY A 81 18.42 -8.11 -5.82
N ARG A 82 17.12 -7.75 -5.90
CA ARG A 82 16.66 -6.38 -6.14
C ARG A 82 15.26 -6.12 -5.58
N LEU A 83 14.96 -4.84 -5.34
CA LEU A 83 13.62 -4.35 -5.03
C LEU A 83 13.43 -2.97 -5.67
N ASP A 84 12.53 -2.88 -6.65
CA ASP A 84 12.31 -1.67 -7.44
C ASP A 84 11.04 -0.91 -7.06
N GLY A 85 10.18 -1.54 -6.26
CA GLY A 85 8.95 -0.89 -5.82
C GLY A 85 8.39 -1.46 -4.54
N VAL A 86 7.87 -0.58 -3.68
CA VAL A 86 7.04 -0.94 -2.53
C VAL A 86 5.74 -0.16 -2.63
N LEU A 87 4.61 -0.88 -2.65
CA LEU A 87 3.27 -0.29 -2.67
C LEU A 87 2.55 -0.62 -1.37
N HIS A 88 2.37 0.39 -0.53
CA HIS A 88 1.69 0.28 0.76
C HIS A 88 0.17 0.36 0.59
N CYS A 89 -0.49 -0.78 0.29
CA CYS A 89 -1.95 -0.88 0.22
C CYS A 89 -2.60 -1.44 1.49
N ALA A 90 -1.83 -2.05 2.39
CA ALA A 90 -2.38 -2.57 3.64
C ALA A 90 -2.97 -1.44 4.48
N ALA A 91 -4.20 -1.65 4.98
CA ALA A 91 -4.84 -0.72 5.89
C ALA A 91 -5.72 -1.46 6.90
N ASP A 92 -5.82 -0.91 8.10
CA ASP A 92 -6.72 -1.38 9.15
C ASP A 92 -7.62 -0.23 9.60
N PHE A 93 -8.93 -0.49 9.52
CA PHE A 93 -9.98 0.42 9.98
C PHE A 93 -11.07 -0.40 10.66
N HIS A 94 -11.41 -0.05 11.89
CA HIS A 94 -12.38 -0.81 12.70
C HIS A 94 -13.83 -0.43 12.38
N GLY A 95 -14.07 0.83 12.08
CA GLY A 95 -15.39 1.42 11.84
C GLY A 95 -15.46 2.84 12.41
N LEU A 96 -16.50 3.58 12.06
CA LEU A 96 -16.77 4.91 12.60
C LEU A 96 -17.26 4.77 14.04
N THR A 97 -16.54 5.38 14.99
CA THR A 97 -16.87 5.28 16.43
C THR A 97 -16.52 6.60 17.12
N PRO A 98 -17.39 7.14 18.00
CA PRO A 98 -17.04 8.27 18.85
C PRO A 98 -15.75 7.99 19.63
N LEU A 99 -14.86 8.97 19.77
CA LEU A 99 -13.58 8.79 20.43
C LEU A 99 -13.73 8.30 21.87
N GLU A 100 -14.71 8.82 22.59
CA GLU A 100 -15.02 8.46 23.98
C GLU A 100 -15.49 7.00 24.17
N LEU A 101 -15.97 6.36 23.07
CA LEU A 101 -16.43 4.96 23.06
C LEU A 101 -15.43 4.03 22.36
N THR A 102 -14.32 4.56 21.85
CA THR A 102 -13.34 3.77 21.12
C THR A 102 -12.37 3.11 22.11
N ASP A 103 -12.23 1.79 22.02
CA ASP A 103 -11.21 1.06 22.78
C ASP A 103 -9.82 1.62 22.45
N PRO A 104 -9.01 2.02 23.45
CA PRO A 104 -7.64 2.49 23.23
C PRO A 104 -6.79 1.53 22.40
N ALA A 105 -6.99 0.21 22.51
CA ALA A 105 -6.29 -0.78 21.70
C ALA A 105 -6.62 -0.67 20.20
N VAL A 106 -7.86 -0.27 19.84
CA VAL A 106 -8.26 -0.03 18.44
C VAL A 106 -7.55 1.20 17.89
N ILE A 107 -7.39 2.27 18.68
CA ILE A 107 -6.65 3.46 18.29
C ILE A 107 -5.18 3.11 18.08
N ALA A 108 -4.55 2.44 19.06
CA ALA A 108 -3.14 2.03 18.97
C ALA A 108 -2.89 1.13 17.76
N ARG A 109 -3.78 0.15 17.50
CA ARG A 109 -3.68 -0.73 16.34
C ARG A 109 -3.84 0.02 15.02
N GLY A 110 -4.78 0.97 14.95
CA GLY A 110 -4.97 1.82 13.78
C GLY A 110 -3.72 2.64 13.44
N LEU A 111 -3.09 3.26 14.45
CA LEU A 111 -1.82 3.97 14.32
C LEU A 111 -0.68 3.02 13.92
N HIS A 112 -0.61 1.86 14.58
CA HIS A 112 0.45 0.89 14.29
C HIS A 112 0.40 0.40 12.84
N VAL A 113 -0.72 -0.18 12.40
CA VAL A 113 -0.83 -0.78 11.05
C VAL A 113 -0.74 0.26 9.95
N ASN A 114 -1.39 1.42 10.11
CA ASN A 114 -1.47 2.41 9.04
C ASN A 114 -0.30 3.40 9.01
N LEU A 115 0.55 3.45 10.05
CA LEU A 115 1.70 4.36 10.09
C LEU A 115 2.99 3.63 10.46
N THR A 116 3.08 3.09 11.69
CA THR A 116 4.34 2.54 12.23
C THR A 116 4.85 1.36 11.41
N ALA A 117 3.99 0.40 11.08
CA ALA A 117 4.34 -0.77 10.27
C ALA A 117 4.80 -0.38 8.86
N ARG A 118 4.19 0.65 8.27
CA ARG A 118 4.63 1.19 6.97
C ARG A 118 5.99 1.85 7.07
N ALA A 119 6.27 2.60 8.15
CA ALA A 119 7.57 3.22 8.40
C ALA A 119 8.66 2.16 8.57
N TRP A 120 8.44 1.13 9.40
CA TRP A 120 9.39 0.06 9.63
C TRP A 120 9.67 -0.76 8.36
N LEU A 121 8.63 -1.12 7.60
CA LEU A 121 8.81 -1.82 6.33
C LEU A 121 9.59 -0.95 5.32
N SER A 122 9.28 0.34 5.24
CA SER A 122 10.02 1.27 4.38
C SER A 122 11.50 1.34 4.81
N GLN A 123 11.77 1.47 6.10
CA GLN A 123 13.12 1.49 6.67
C GLN A 123 13.90 0.23 6.29
N ALA A 124 13.31 -0.94 6.43
CA ALA A 124 13.96 -2.21 6.09
C ALA A 124 14.24 -2.36 4.57
N CYS A 125 13.33 -1.88 3.72
CA CYS A 125 13.44 -2.01 2.26
C CYS A 125 14.35 -0.95 1.61
N LEU A 126 14.49 0.23 2.19
CA LEU A 126 15.23 1.36 1.61
C LEU A 126 16.68 1.03 1.22
N PRO A 127 17.50 0.29 2.03
CA PRO A 127 18.85 -0.05 1.64
C PRO A 127 18.93 -0.83 0.32
N LEU A 128 18.04 -1.81 0.14
CA LEU A 128 17.96 -2.60 -1.09
C LEU A 128 17.44 -1.76 -2.26
N MET A 129 16.41 -0.93 -2.04
CA MET A 129 15.85 -0.04 -3.06
C MET A 129 16.87 1.00 -3.57
N ARG A 130 17.78 1.47 -2.72
CA ARG A 130 18.82 2.44 -3.10
C ARG A 130 19.86 1.88 -4.06
N ARG A 131 19.92 0.55 -4.25
CA ARG A 131 20.82 -0.11 -5.20
C ARG A 131 20.22 -0.22 -6.61
N ALA A 132 18.94 0.04 -6.77
CA ALA A 132 18.28 0.10 -8.07
C ALA A 132 18.62 1.43 -8.78
N GLU A 133 18.58 1.45 -10.11
CA GLU A 133 18.73 2.68 -10.90
C GLU A 133 17.53 3.63 -10.72
N ASP A 134 16.34 3.06 -10.54
CA ASP A 134 15.09 3.76 -10.24
C ASP A 134 14.21 2.85 -9.39
N ALA A 135 13.78 3.34 -8.24
CA ALA A 135 12.87 2.63 -7.35
C ALA A 135 11.74 3.54 -6.89
N ALA A 136 10.59 2.96 -6.55
CA ALA A 136 9.40 3.70 -6.13
C ALA A 136 8.87 3.21 -4.79
N LEU A 137 8.78 4.10 -3.80
CA LEU A 137 8.12 3.87 -2.52
C LEU A 137 6.79 4.62 -2.53
N VAL A 138 5.67 3.88 -2.62
CA VAL A 138 4.34 4.45 -2.83
C VAL A 138 3.44 4.18 -1.64
N PHE A 139 2.87 5.25 -1.08
CA PHE A 139 1.89 5.21 0.00
C PHE A 139 0.48 5.43 -0.53
N VAL A 140 -0.41 4.47 -0.32
CA VAL A 140 -1.85 4.70 -0.57
C VAL A 140 -2.45 5.39 0.64
N LEU A 141 -2.99 6.59 0.41
CA LEU A 141 -3.65 7.42 1.39
C LEU A 141 -5.16 7.46 1.13
N ASP A 142 -5.90 7.80 2.16
CA ASP A 142 -7.32 8.13 2.04
C ASP A 142 -7.52 9.65 1.81
N ASP A 143 -8.72 10.07 1.49
CA ASP A 143 -9.09 11.48 1.42
C ASP A 143 -8.99 12.12 2.81
N LEU A 144 -7.98 12.97 3.00
CA LEU A 144 -7.65 13.57 4.30
C LEU A 144 -8.77 14.48 4.81
N ALA A 145 -9.48 15.18 3.93
CA ALA A 145 -10.60 16.02 4.33
C ALA A 145 -11.75 15.18 4.90
N ARG A 146 -12.01 14.01 4.33
CA ARG A 146 -13.01 13.08 4.79
C ARG A 146 -12.60 12.38 6.10
N VAL A 147 -11.41 11.79 6.14
CA VAL A 147 -10.97 11.03 7.33
C VAL A 147 -10.50 11.92 8.48
N GLY A 148 -10.40 13.22 8.27
CA GLY A 148 -10.21 14.24 9.30
C GLY A 148 -11.50 14.63 10.04
N GLN A 149 -12.65 14.11 9.61
CA GLN A 149 -13.95 14.39 10.24
C GLN A 149 -14.17 13.52 11.49
N ALA A 150 -15.32 13.74 12.16
CA ALA A 150 -15.70 12.98 13.33
C ALA A 150 -15.72 11.46 13.09
N TYR A 151 -15.41 10.69 14.11
CA TYR A 151 -15.51 9.22 14.21
C TYR A 151 -14.42 8.39 13.51
N TRP A 152 -13.48 9.00 12.80
CA TRP A 152 -12.39 8.28 12.11
C TRP A 152 -11.22 7.88 13.03
N GLY A 153 -11.11 8.47 14.22
CA GLY A 153 -10.19 8.08 15.29
C GLY A 153 -8.74 7.85 14.85
N GLY A 154 -8.17 6.73 15.29
CA GLY A 154 -6.77 6.38 15.00
C GLY A 154 -6.48 6.18 13.51
N TYR A 155 -7.47 5.77 12.70
CA TYR A 155 -7.29 5.66 11.25
C TYR A 155 -7.07 7.03 10.61
N GLY A 156 -7.95 8.01 10.88
CA GLY A 156 -7.82 9.36 10.35
C GLY A 156 -6.52 10.02 10.78
N ALA A 157 -6.16 9.90 12.07
CA ALA A 157 -4.89 10.40 12.59
C ALA A 157 -3.68 9.79 11.84
N ALA A 158 -3.69 8.47 11.61
CA ALA A 158 -2.62 7.79 10.89
C ALA A 158 -2.53 8.25 9.42
N GLN A 159 -3.65 8.49 8.74
CA GLN A 159 -3.66 8.98 7.36
C GLN A 159 -3.01 10.38 7.25
N HIS A 160 -3.28 11.28 8.19
CA HIS A 160 -2.62 12.59 8.24
C HIS A 160 -1.12 12.46 8.56
N ALA A 161 -0.75 11.59 9.50
CA ALA A 161 0.64 11.35 9.86
C ALA A 161 1.46 10.74 8.70
N GLN A 162 0.85 9.90 7.86
CA GLN A 162 1.51 9.35 6.67
C GLN A 162 1.97 10.43 5.71
N ARG A 163 1.24 11.54 5.60
CA ARG A 163 1.66 12.65 4.75
C ARG A 163 2.96 13.29 5.24
N GLY A 164 3.12 13.40 6.57
CA GLY A 164 4.37 13.82 7.18
C GLY A 164 5.51 12.83 6.96
N LEU A 165 5.24 11.53 7.13
CA LEU A 165 6.22 10.48 6.86
C LEU A 165 6.68 10.48 5.39
N LEU A 166 5.74 10.64 4.44
CA LEU A 166 6.06 10.75 3.01
C LEU A 166 6.98 11.94 2.74
N ALA A 167 6.67 13.11 3.30
CA ALA A 167 7.48 14.31 3.12
C ALA A 167 8.91 14.14 3.68
N SER A 168 9.06 13.54 4.87
CA SER A 168 10.36 13.23 5.47
C SER A 168 11.16 12.28 4.59
N LEU A 169 10.58 11.14 4.21
CA LEU A 169 11.25 10.15 3.34
C LEU A 169 11.60 10.72 1.97
N HIS A 170 10.76 11.59 1.41
CA HIS A 170 11.08 12.29 0.16
C HIS A 170 12.32 13.16 0.33
N GLY A 171 12.42 13.95 1.41
CA GLY A 171 13.61 14.76 1.71
C GLY A 171 14.87 13.92 1.83
N GLU A 172 14.80 12.78 2.52
CA GLU A 172 15.92 11.85 2.73
C GLU A 172 16.37 11.12 1.45
N THR A 173 15.49 11.01 0.45
CA THR A 173 15.75 10.29 -0.81
C THR A 173 15.85 11.23 -2.02
N ALA A 174 15.78 12.56 -1.81
CA ALA A 174 15.67 13.55 -2.88
C ALA A 174 16.78 13.43 -3.95
N ASN A 175 17.99 13.13 -3.53
CA ASN A 175 19.18 13.03 -4.39
C ASN A 175 19.53 11.59 -4.80
N GLY A 176 18.65 10.63 -4.55
CA GLY A 176 18.90 9.21 -4.83
C GLY A 176 17.89 8.61 -5.83
N PRO A 177 18.04 7.33 -6.13
CA PRO A 177 17.18 6.64 -7.08
C PRO A 177 15.78 6.35 -6.54
N VAL A 178 15.56 6.43 -5.23
CA VAL A 178 14.26 6.11 -4.63
C VAL A 178 13.33 7.30 -4.74
N ARG A 179 12.23 7.13 -5.43
CA ARG A 179 11.13 8.09 -5.54
C ARG A 179 10.07 7.76 -4.49
N VAL A 180 9.76 8.73 -3.65
CA VAL A 180 8.66 8.62 -2.67
C VAL A 180 7.46 9.39 -3.20
N ALA A 181 6.30 8.74 -3.26
CA ALA A 181 5.06 9.34 -3.72
C ALA A 181 3.84 8.82 -2.95
N GLY A 182 2.78 9.59 -2.94
CA GLY A 182 1.47 9.17 -2.45
C GLY A 182 0.49 8.91 -3.59
N LEU A 183 -0.45 8.02 -3.36
CA LEU A 183 -1.64 7.82 -4.19
C LEU A 183 -2.86 8.02 -3.31
N GLN A 184 -3.70 8.98 -3.65
CA GLN A 184 -5.04 9.13 -3.09
C GLN A 184 -6.04 8.70 -4.17
N PRO A 185 -6.51 7.44 -4.13
CA PRO A 185 -7.57 7.00 -5.02
C PRO A 185 -8.91 7.58 -4.57
N GLY A 186 -9.86 7.65 -5.48
CA GLY A 186 -11.24 7.97 -5.13
C GLY A 186 -11.93 6.83 -4.37
N PRO A 187 -13.25 6.96 -4.14
CA PRO A 187 -14.05 5.95 -3.47
C PRO A 187 -14.00 4.58 -4.16
N MET A 188 -13.73 3.51 -3.39
CA MET A 188 -13.59 2.15 -3.91
C MET A 188 -14.52 1.18 -3.19
N ARG A 189 -15.13 0.24 -3.91
CA ARG A 189 -15.88 -0.88 -3.32
C ARG A 189 -14.90 -1.87 -2.66
N THR A 190 -14.64 -1.65 -1.37
CA THR A 190 -13.72 -2.45 -0.57
C THR A 190 -14.33 -2.80 0.79
N GLY A 191 -13.85 -3.88 1.41
CA GLY A 191 -14.27 -4.23 2.76
C GLY A 191 -13.88 -3.20 3.82
N LEU A 192 -12.88 -2.33 3.56
CA LEU A 192 -12.55 -1.22 4.42
C LEU A 192 -13.64 -0.14 4.34
N ARG A 193 -14.02 0.27 3.14
CA ARG A 193 -15.05 1.28 2.93
C ARG A 193 -16.43 0.84 3.43
N ALA A 194 -16.77 -0.44 3.27
CA ALA A 194 -18.03 -1.00 3.80
C ALA A 194 -18.18 -0.89 5.33
N ARG A 195 -17.08 -0.70 6.07
CA ARG A 195 -17.13 -0.45 7.53
C ARG A 195 -17.48 0.98 7.88
N ALA A 196 -17.24 1.94 6.98
CA ALA A 196 -17.64 3.33 7.16
C ALA A 196 -19.08 3.59 6.69
N TYR A 197 -19.51 2.88 5.65
CA TYR A 197 -20.79 3.09 4.97
C TYR A 197 -21.64 1.82 5.03
N THR A 198 -22.13 1.48 6.23
CA THR A 198 -22.84 0.20 6.50
C THR A 198 -24.29 0.18 6.04
N HIS A 199 -24.92 1.34 5.85
CA HIS A 199 -26.37 1.48 5.62
C HIS A 199 -26.73 2.25 4.34
N GLN A 200 -25.76 2.68 3.55
CA GLN A 200 -26.01 3.45 2.33
C GLN A 200 -25.54 2.67 1.09
N GLU A 201 -26.35 2.72 0.05
CA GLU A 201 -25.85 2.39 -1.28
C GLU A 201 -24.80 3.42 -1.66
N ASP A 202 -23.56 2.96 -1.72
CA ASP A 202 -22.40 3.81 -1.98
C ASP A 202 -22.19 3.92 -3.50
N PHE A 203 -23.02 4.77 -4.13
CA PHE A 203 -23.01 4.97 -5.58
C PHE A 203 -21.72 5.61 -6.11
N GLU A 204 -20.95 6.28 -5.25
CA GLU A 204 -19.67 6.87 -5.63
C GLU A 204 -18.56 5.86 -5.74
N ALA A 205 -18.67 4.74 -5.00
CA ALA A 205 -17.61 3.74 -4.97
C ALA A 205 -17.56 2.94 -6.28
N VAL A 206 -16.38 2.93 -6.88
CA VAL A 206 -16.09 2.18 -8.10
C VAL A 206 -15.27 0.91 -7.79
N ASP A 207 -15.11 0.06 -8.79
CA ASP A 207 -14.21 -1.09 -8.67
C ASP A 207 -12.77 -0.63 -8.42
N PRO A 208 -12.03 -1.19 -7.45
CA PRO A 208 -10.64 -0.85 -7.20
C PRO A 208 -9.73 -0.97 -8.43
N ALA A 209 -10.05 -1.83 -9.38
CA ALA A 209 -9.30 -1.98 -10.62
C ALA A 209 -9.21 -0.68 -11.45
N ARG A 210 -10.15 0.26 -11.26
CA ARG A 210 -10.10 1.59 -11.91
C ARG A 210 -8.86 2.40 -11.52
N TYR A 211 -8.23 2.09 -10.40
CA TYR A 211 -7.04 2.78 -9.90
C TYR A 211 -5.75 1.97 -10.07
N ALA A 212 -5.82 0.78 -10.66
CA ALA A 212 -4.66 -0.09 -10.83
C ALA A 212 -3.59 0.53 -11.74
N ASP A 213 -3.99 1.19 -12.83
CA ASP A 213 -3.07 1.88 -13.74
C ASP A 213 -2.31 3.03 -13.06
N ALA A 214 -2.95 3.73 -12.13
CA ALA A 214 -2.27 4.75 -11.34
C ALA A 214 -1.19 4.14 -10.43
N CYS A 215 -1.45 2.96 -9.84
CA CYS A 215 -0.44 2.23 -9.09
C CYS A 215 0.74 1.83 -9.99
N VAL A 216 0.48 1.30 -11.19
CA VAL A 216 1.52 0.94 -12.17
C VAL A 216 2.33 2.16 -12.60
N THR A 217 1.67 3.28 -12.88
CA THR A 217 2.33 4.54 -13.26
C THR A 217 3.30 5.01 -12.17
N LEU A 218 2.87 5.02 -10.89
CA LEU A 218 3.74 5.43 -9.78
C LEU A 218 4.92 4.49 -9.58
N LEU A 219 4.73 3.20 -9.82
CA LEU A 219 5.79 2.19 -9.73
C LEU A 219 6.75 2.21 -10.93
N ALA A 220 6.33 2.73 -12.07
CA ALA A 220 7.13 2.86 -13.27
C ALA A 220 7.97 4.16 -13.26
N PRO A 221 9.00 4.29 -14.13
CA PRO A 221 9.76 5.54 -14.29
C PRO A 221 8.89 6.77 -14.57
N ALA A 222 7.74 6.59 -15.23
CA ALA A 222 6.74 7.65 -15.46
C ALA A 222 6.23 8.29 -14.16
N GLY A 223 6.29 7.56 -13.04
CA GLY A 223 5.95 8.08 -11.71
C GLY A 223 6.90 9.17 -11.18
N SER A 224 8.01 9.46 -11.89
CA SER A 224 8.93 10.55 -11.54
C SER A 224 8.24 11.91 -11.48
N ALA A 225 7.20 12.13 -12.28
CA ALA A 225 6.38 13.34 -12.26
C ALA A 225 5.66 13.58 -10.93
N TYR A 226 5.47 12.55 -10.12
CA TYR A 226 4.77 12.59 -8.84
C TYR A 226 5.70 12.52 -7.63
N ARG A 227 7.01 12.58 -7.83
CA ARG A 227 8.00 12.50 -6.75
C ARG A 227 7.75 13.58 -5.69
N GLY A 228 7.64 13.18 -4.43
CA GLY A 228 7.39 14.06 -3.27
C GLY A 228 5.95 14.56 -3.17
N THR A 229 5.05 14.15 -4.05
CA THR A 229 3.66 14.59 -4.06
C THR A 229 2.68 13.46 -3.79
N VAL A 230 1.44 13.80 -3.54
CA VAL A 230 0.31 12.87 -3.50
C VAL A 230 -0.50 13.07 -4.78
N TRP A 231 -0.58 12.02 -5.59
CA TRP A 231 -1.44 12.03 -6.78
C TRP A 231 -2.88 11.70 -6.38
N GLU A 232 -3.76 12.69 -6.51
CA GLU A 232 -5.20 12.52 -6.32
C GLU A 232 -5.83 12.07 -7.63
N VAL A 233 -6.30 10.82 -7.65
CA VAL A 233 -6.95 10.25 -8.84
C VAL A 233 -8.45 10.28 -8.64
N SER A 234 -9.13 11.18 -9.34
CA SER A 234 -10.58 11.14 -9.43
C SER A 234 -11.00 10.00 -10.35
N ALA A 235 -12.06 9.26 -9.98
CA ALA A 235 -12.75 8.44 -10.96
C ALA A 235 -13.28 9.37 -12.06
N ALA A 236 -12.88 9.16 -13.31
CA ALA A 236 -13.46 9.92 -14.40
C ALA A 236 -15.00 9.80 -14.34
N PRO A 237 -15.75 10.89 -14.62
CA PRO A 237 -17.20 10.81 -14.65
C PRO A 237 -17.64 9.72 -15.62
N ARG A 238 -18.71 9.02 -15.25
CA ARG A 238 -19.34 7.94 -16.05
C ARG A 238 -19.92 8.50 -17.33
#